data_f93b7d2c0edf131aedfcd97e9d97865a
#
_entry.id   f93b7d2c0edf131aedfcd97e9d97865a
#
_cell.length_a   1.000
_cell.length_b   1.000
_cell.length_c   1.000
_cell.angle_alpha   90.00
_cell.angle_beta   90.00
_cell.angle_gamma   90.00
#
_symmetry.space_group_name_H-M   'P 1'
#
loop_
_entity.id
_entity.type
_entity.pdbx_description
1 polymer ?
#
loop_
_entity_poly.entity_id
_entity_poly.type
_entity_poly.pdbx_seq_one_letter_code
_entity_poly.pdbx_strand_id
1 'polypeptide(L)'
;MSSDASDSRSVRTVQLLLDRTVAAVVGALAKDRLDVDGAESDSSWRDRGERPGQYRIDLVADAAALSVLRSAGVGVLSEESGMEDRGNDLVVVVDPVDGSTNASRGLPWYATSLCAVDAEGPLAALVVNLATGTRYSAVRGGGAFRDGRPVRVSSVQRPADALVVLNGYPSQHLGWRQYRALGATALDLCAVADGSVDATVDCAGDALGPWDYLGGVLLIGEAGGVVADLDGRPLVELGHGVRRTPVSAATSQLLDALMSARGPTG
;
A
#
# COMPACT_ATOMS: atom_id res chain seq x y z
N MET A 1 28.33 17.59 10.60
CA MET A 1 27.29 18.49 10.04
C MET A 1 27.15 18.42 8.51
N SER A 2 27.97 17.67 7.80
CA SER A 2 27.93 17.58 6.30
C SER A 2 27.07 16.39 5.78
N SER A 3 26.87 15.32 6.57
CA SER A 3 26.10 14.15 6.15
C SER A 3 24.58 14.41 6.11
N ASP A 4 24.08 15.21 7.05
CA ASP A 4 22.64 15.49 7.22
C ASP A 4 22.02 16.26 6.01
N ALA A 5 22.79 17.13 5.39
CA ALA A 5 22.32 17.94 4.25
C ALA A 5 22.34 17.16 2.91
N SER A 6 23.21 16.16 2.76
CA SER A 6 23.24 15.30 1.57
C SER A 6 22.13 14.24 1.64
N ASP A 7 21.85 13.73 2.82
CA ASP A 7 20.81 12.75 3.09
C ASP A 7 19.40 13.33 2.87
N SER A 8 19.15 14.53 3.38
CA SER A 8 17.86 15.22 3.18
C SER A 8 17.59 15.60 1.71
N ARG A 9 18.63 15.88 0.89
CA ARG A 9 18.48 16.08 -0.56
C ARG A 9 18.15 14.77 -1.27
N SER A 10 18.73 13.67 -0.83
CA SER A 10 18.44 12.34 -1.35
C SER A 10 16.98 11.95 -1.12
N VAL A 11 16.48 12.06 0.11
CA VAL A 11 15.08 11.76 0.49
C VAL A 11 14.09 12.62 -0.30
N ARG A 12 14.35 13.93 -0.43
CA ARG A 12 13.49 14.82 -1.22
C ARG A 12 13.44 14.43 -2.70
N THR A 13 14.55 13.98 -3.26
CA THR A 13 14.60 13.48 -4.65
C THR A 13 13.73 12.24 -4.81
N VAL A 14 13.78 11.32 -3.83
CA VAL A 14 12.92 10.13 -3.81
C VAL A 14 11.44 10.53 -3.71
N GLN A 15 11.07 11.42 -2.82
CA GLN A 15 9.69 11.91 -2.71
C GLN A 15 9.19 12.50 -4.02
N LEU A 16 9.97 13.34 -4.68
CA LEU A 16 9.64 13.91 -5.99
C LEU A 16 9.50 12.84 -7.08
N LEU A 17 10.29 11.76 -7.01
CA LEU A 17 10.15 10.63 -7.92
C LEU A 17 8.82 9.93 -7.72
N LEU A 18 8.45 9.63 -6.45
CA LEU A 18 7.16 9.01 -6.14
C LEU A 18 5.98 9.90 -6.59
N ASP A 19 6.07 11.22 -6.36
CA ASP A 19 5.06 12.19 -6.82
C ASP A 19 4.89 12.19 -8.35
N ARG A 20 6.00 12.18 -9.09
CA ARG A 20 5.98 12.11 -10.57
C ARG A 20 5.40 10.79 -11.05
N THR A 21 5.69 9.69 -10.38
CA THR A 21 5.17 8.37 -10.73
C THR A 21 3.65 8.34 -10.57
N VAL A 22 3.12 8.79 -9.42
CA VAL A 22 1.65 8.88 -9.23
C VAL A 22 1.02 9.83 -10.25
N ALA A 23 1.63 10.99 -10.52
CA ALA A 23 1.09 11.93 -11.51
C ALA A 23 1.01 11.30 -12.92
N ALA A 24 1.99 10.48 -13.30
CA ALA A 24 1.96 9.74 -14.58
C ALA A 24 0.83 8.70 -14.61
N VAL A 25 0.65 7.94 -13.51
CA VAL A 25 -0.46 6.96 -13.39
C VAL A 25 -1.81 7.66 -13.51
N VAL A 26 -2.04 8.71 -12.72
CA VAL A 26 -3.30 9.48 -12.75
C VAL A 26 -3.57 10.06 -14.16
N GLY A 27 -2.54 10.60 -14.80
CA GLY A 27 -2.64 11.14 -16.17
C GLY A 27 -2.97 10.07 -17.21
N ALA A 28 -2.37 8.88 -17.10
CA ALA A 28 -2.62 7.76 -18.00
C ALA A 28 -4.04 7.22 -17.83
N LEU A 29 -4.51 7.05 -16.59
CA LEU A 29 -5.87 6.60 -16.29
C LEU A 29 -6.93 7.60 -16.74
N ALA A 30 -6.68 8.91 -16.54
CA ALA A 30 -7.60 9.95 -17.03
C ALA A 30 -7.70 9.94 -18.56
N LYS A 31 -6.58 9.75 -19.26
CA LYS A 31 -6.57 9.63 -20.72
C LYS A 31 -7.30 8.37 -21.20
N ASP A 32 -7.04 7.22 -20.56
CA ASP A 32 -7.69 5.94 -20.93
C ASP A 32 -9.22 6.01 -20.81
N ARG A 33 -9.75 6.76 -19.83
CA ARG A 33 -11.20 7.03 -19.71
C ARG A 33 -11.79 7.85 -20.86
N LEU A 34 -11.02 8.77 -21.44
CA LEU A 34 -11.47 9.66 -22.52
C LEU A 34 -11.35 9.02 -23.91
N ASP A 35 -10.41 8.07 -24.08
CA ASP A 35 -10.16 7.43 -25.39
C ASP A 35 -11.22 6.39 -25.77
N VAL A 36 -12.11 5.99 -24.85
CA VAL A 36 -13.22 5.07 -25.10
C VAL A 36 -14.46 5.85 -25.55
N ASP A 37 -14.53 6.16 -26.85
CA ASP A 37 -15.70 6.71 -27.57
C ASP A 37 -16.34 8.01 -27.04
N GLY A 38 -15.57 8.87 -26.38
CA GLY A 38 -16.06 10.17 -25.92
C GLY A 38 -17.18 10.12 -24.87
N ALA A 39 -17.52 8.94 -24.38
CA ALA A 39 -18.38 8.74 -23.23
C ALA A 39 -17.53 8.24 -22.05
N GLU A 40 -17.64 8.88 -20.89
CA GLU A 40 -17.06 8.37 -19.65
C GLU A 40 -17.61 6.96 -19.41
N SER A 41 -16.80 5.95 -19.67
CA SER A 41 -17.19 4.56 -19.47
C SER A 41 -16.15 3.85 -18.61
N ASP A 42 -16.49 3.67 -17.33
CA ASP A 42 -15.77 2.76 -16.44
C ASP A 42 -15.82 1.29 -16.92
N SER A 43 -16.55 1.02 -18.03
CA SER A 43 -16.73 -0.33 -18.55
C SER A 43 -15.45 -0.93 -19.11
N SER A 44 -14.54 -0.13 -19.69
CA SER A 44 -13.26 -0.61 -20.22
C SER A 44 -12.31 -1.09 -19.11
N TRP A 45 -12.44 -0.56 -17.90
CA TRP A 45 -11.65 -0.99 -16.75
C TRP A 45 -12.02 -2.40 -16.26
N ARG A 46 -13.19 -2.92 -16.66
CA ARG A 46 -13.63 -4.30 -16.37
C ARG A 46 -13.07 -5.31 -17.34
N ASP A 47 -12.45 -4.86 -18.43
CA ASP A 47 -11.83 -5.76 -19.40
C ASP A 47 -10.72 -6.53 -18.68
N ARG A 48 -10.69 -7.85 -18.96
CA ARG A 48 -9.68 -8.73 -18.37
C ARG A 48 -8.31 -8.43 -18.95
N GLY A 49 -7.30 -8.39 -18.11
CA GLY A 49 -5.91 -8.42 -18.51
C GLY A 49 -5.47 -9.83 -18.98
N GLU A 50 -4.18 -10.02 -19.08
CA GLU A 50 -3.59 -11.26 -19.58
C GLU A 50 -3.58 -12.40 -18.53
N ARG A 51 -3.74 -12.06 -17.24
CA ARG A 51 -3.69 -13.00 -16.12
C ARG A 51 -5.01 -13.03 -15.33
N PRO A 52 -5.34 -14.15 -14.66
CA PRO A 52 -6.49 -14.20 -13.76
C PRO A 52 -6.41 -13.13 -12.67
N GLY A 53 -7.48 -12.36 -12.48
CA GLY A 53 -7.54 -11.26 -11.50
C GLY A 53 -7.01 -9.92 -11.98
N GLN A 54 -6.29 -9.87 -13.10
CA GLN A 54 -5.76 -8.66 -13.72
C GLN A 54 -6.85 -7.96 -14.54
N TYR A 55 -6.90 -6.65 -14.47
CA TYR A 55 -7.77 -5.79 -15.26
C TYR A 55 -6.95 -4.88 -16.18
N ARG A 56 -7.59 -4.32 -17.21
CA ARG A 56 -6.94 -3.36 -18.11
C ARG A 56 -6.37 -2.14 -17.38
N ILE A 57 -7.06 -1.66 -16.36
CA ILE A 57 -6.61 -0.52 -15.54
C ILE A 57 -5.22 -0.76 -14.93
N ASP A 58 -4.95 -2.00 -14.49
CA ASP A 58 -3.66 -2.37 -13.88
C ASP A 58 -2.53 -2.22 -14.90
N LEU A 59 -2.73 -2.69 -16.14
CA LEU A 59 -1.74 -2.61 -17.20
C LEU A 59 -1.45 -1.17 -17.63
N VAL A 60 -2.46 -0.33 -17.73
CA VAL A 60 -2.31 1.10 -18.08
C VAL A 60 -1.54 1.84 -16.99
N ALA A 61 -1.88 1.58 -15.72
CA ALA A 61 -1.24 2.18 -14.57
C ALA A 61 0.22 1.71 -14.43
N ASP A 62 0.48 0.41 -14.59
CA ASP A 62 1.82 -0.18 -14.52
C ASP A 62 2.75 0.41 -15.57
N ALA A 63 2.32 0.43 -16.83
CA ALA A 63 3.11 1.01 -17.93
C ALA A 63 3.49 2.46 -17.66
N ALA A 64 2.59 3.26 -17.10
CA ALA A 64 2.85 4.66 -16.76
C ALA A 64 3.86 4.79 -15.61
N ALA A 65 3.69 3.99 -14.53
CA ALA A 65 4.62 3.98 -13.40
C ALA A 65 6.02 3.56 -13.83
N LEU A 66 6.14 2.45 -14.56
CA LEU A 66 7.41 1.92 -15.04
C LEU A 66 8.16 2.88 -15.95
N SER A 67 7.45 3.62 -16.82
CA SER A 67 8.07 4.63 -17.69
C SER A 67 8.84 5.68 -16.90
N VAL A 68 8.28 6.15 -15.79
CA VAL A 68 8.93 7.14 -14.92
C VAL A 68 10.09 6.53 -14.15
N LEU A 69 9.87 5.37 -13.52
CA LEU A 69 10.87 4.73 -12.65
C LEU A 69 12.08 4.23 -13.44
N ARG A 70 11.89 3.63 -14.62
CA ARG A 70 12.97 3.25 -15.54
C ARG A 70 13.80 4.45 -15.98
N SER A 71 13.14 5.58 -16.28
CA SER A 71 13.84 6.82 -16.67
C SER A 71 14.65 7.40 -15.52
N ALA A 72 14.29 7.12 -14.27
CA ALA A 72 15.05 7.53 -13.09
C ALA A 72 16.23 6.60 -12.76
N GLY A 73 16.32 5.41 -13.39
CA GLY A 73 17.40 4.46 -13.18
C GLY A 73 17.38 3.79 -11.81
N VAL A 74 16.21 3.63 -11.20
CA VAL A 74 16.02 2.90 -9.93
C VAL A 74 15.57 1.46 -10.19
N GLY A 75 15.81 0.56 -9.22
CA GLY A 75 15.21 -0.75 -9.24
C GLY A 75 13.70 -0.69 -9.04
N VAL A 76 12.96 -1.63 -9.60
CA VAL A 76 11.49 -1.69 -9.49
C VAL A 76 11.04 -3.09 -9.13
N LEU A 77 10.11 -3.19 -8.17
CA LEU A 77 9.33 -4.39 -7.93
C LEU A 77 7.85 -4.03 -8.11
N SER A 78 7.28 -4.40 -9.26
CA SER A 78 5.86 -4.19 -9.55
C SER A 78 5.06 -5.47 -9.37
N GLU A 79 3.82 -5.36 -8.91
CA GLU A 79 2.85 -6.46 -8.91
C GLU A 79 2.69 -7.05 -10.31
N GLU A 80 2.57 -6.20 -11.32
CA GLU A 80 2.23 -6.57 -12.68
C GLU A 80 3.44 -7.07 -13.47
N SER A 81 4.55 -6.35 -13.40
CA SER A 81 5.73 -6.58 -14.24
C SER A 81 6.87 -7.33 -13.53
N GLY A 82 6.75 -7.57 -12.22
CA GLY A 82 7.78 -8.27 -11.46
C GLY A 82 8.97 -7.40 -11.07
N MET A 83 10.14 -8.04 -10.88
CA MET A 83 11.36 -7.37 -10.44
C MET A 83 12.23 -7.00 -11.63
N GLU A 84 12.55 -5.72 -11.74
CA GLU A 84 13.49 -5.16 -12.71
C GLU A 84 14.70 -4.54 -11.99
N ASP A 85 15.89 -4.67 -12.63
CA ASP A 85 17.13 -4.04 -12.20
C ASP A 85 17.52 -4.36 -10.74
N ARG A 86 17.63 -5.66 -10.45
CA ARG A 86 18.18 -6.16 -9.18
C ARG A 86 19.64 -5.75 -9.06
N GLY A 87 19.96 -4.97 -8.08
CA GLY A 87 21.31 -4.51 -7.77
C GLY A 87 21.42 -3.01 -7.64
N ASN A 88 20.31 -2.28 -7.82
CA ASN A 88 20.23 -0.88 -7.42
C ASN A 88 20.14 -0.74 -5.91
N ASP A 89 20.79 0.29 -5.37
CA ASP A 89 20.74 0.64 -3.95
C ASP A 89 19.34 1.13 -3.52
N LEU A 90 18.52 1.55 -4.47
CA LEU A 90 17.15 1.99 -4.27
C LEU A 90 16.20 1.20 -5.16
N VAL A 91 15.23 0.53 -4.56
CA VAL A 91 14.15 -0.18 -5.25
C VAL A 91 12.82 0.48 -4.92
N VAL A 92 12.01 0.80 -5.92
CA VAL A 92 10.63 1.26 -5.72
C VAL A 92 9.69 0.07 -5.89
N VAL A 93 8.99 -0.26 -4.82
CA VAL A 93 7.95 -1.29 -4.80
C VAL A 93 6.63 -0.64 -5.19
N VAL A 94 5.92 -1.22 -6.16
CA VAL A 94 4.76 -0.60 -6.83
C VAL A 94 3.59 -1.56 -6.86
N ASP A 95 2.46 -1.11 -6.32
CA ASP A 95 1.15 -1.57 -6.72
C ASP A 95 0.51 -0.46 -7.57
N PRO A 96 0.34 -0.69 -8.87
CA PRO A 96 -0.22 0.32 -9.75
C PRO A 96 -1.66 0.67 -9.40
N VAL A 97 -2.48 -0.33 -9.06
CA VAL A 97 -3.89 -0.15 -8.65
C VAL A 97 -4.29 -1.22 -7.62
N ASP A 98 -3.91 -1.04 -6.36
CA ASP A 98 -4.47 -1.82 -5.26
C ASP A 98 -5.99 -1.61 -5.19
N GLY A 99 -6.74 -2.71 -5.23
CA GLY A 99 -8.19 -2.67 -5.28
C GLY A 99 -8.77 -2.48 -6.69
N SER A 100 -8.13 -3.01 -7.73
CA SER A 100 -8.59 -2.91 -9.13
C SER A 100 -10.01 -3.45 -9.34
N THR A 101 -10.45 -4.44 -8.58
CA THR A 101 -11.85 -4.88 -8.55
C THR A 101 -12.78 -3.74 -8.10
N ASN A 102 -12.43 -2.98 -7.07
CA ASN A 102 -13.19 -1.82 -6.63
C ASN A 102 -13.23 -0.75 -7.72
N ALA A 103 -12.07 -0.42 -8.30
CA ALA A 103 -11.97 0.53 -9.41
C ALA A 103 -12.88 0.15 -10.56
N SER A 104 -12.85 -1.12 -10.98
CA SER A 104 -13.68 -1.65 -12.08
C SER A 104 -15.19 -1.60 -11.78
N ARG A 105 -15.58 -1.48 -10.52
CA ARG A 105 -16.97 -1.41 -10.05
C ARG A 105 -17.42 -0.02 -9.62
N GLY A 106 -16.52 0.98 -9.69
CA GLY A 106 -16.82 2.35 -9.24
C GLY A 106 -16.90 2.50 -7.73
N LEU A 107 -16.34 1.57 -6.95
CA LEU A 107 -16.23 1.69 -5.50
C LEU A 107 -15.02 2.59 -5.19
N PRO A 108 -15.17 3.69 -4.42
CA PRO A 108 -14.12 4.72 -4.28
C PRO A 108 -13.01 4.33 -3.27
N TRP A 109 -12.57 3.07 -3.30
CA TRP A 109 -11.56 2.53 -2.41
C TRP A 109 -10.55 1.70 -3.20
N TYR A 110 -9.63 2.38 -3.89
CA TYR A 110 -8.53 1.82 -4.69
C TYR A 110 -7.41 2.85 -4.81
N ALA A 111 -6.17 2.43 -4.89
CA ALA A 111 -5.02 3.30 -4.79
C ALA A 111 -3.84 2.87 -5.67
N THR A 112 -2.98 3.83 -6.03
CA THR A 112 -1.58 3.53 -6.34
C THR A 112 -0.79 3.55 -5.04
N SER A 113 -0.03 2.49 -4.79
CA SER A 113 0.87 2.34 -3.64
C SER A 113 2.31 2.27 -4.09
N LEU A 114 3.15 3.17 -3.57
CA LEU A 114 4.58 3.26 -3.86
C LEU A 114 5.38 3.23 -2.55
N CYS A 115 6.40 2.38 -2.48
CA CYS A 115 7.36 2.34 -1.38
C CYS A 115 8.79 2.28 -1.91
N ALA A 116 9.57 3.32 -1.68
CA ALA A 116 11.00 3.30 -1.95
C ALA A 116 11.73 2.61 -0.80
N VAL A 117 12.56 1.64 -1.13
CA VAL A 117 13.27 0.77 -0.19
C VAL A 117 14.76 0.82 -0.49
N ASP A 118 15.56 1.06 0.51
CA ASP A 118 17.04 1.01 0.48
C ASP A 118 17.58 -0.15 1.34
N ALA A 119 18.89 -0.17 1.58
CA ALA A 119 19.53 -1.20 2.38
C ALA A 119 19.05 -1.24 3.85
N GLU A 120 18.48 -0.15 4.36
CA GLU A 120 17.94 -0.03 5.73
C GLU A 120 16.43 -0.37 5.80
N GLY A 121 15.78 -0.62 4.66
CA GLY A 121 14.36 -0.93 4.54
C GLY A 121 13.53 0.20 3.91
N PRO A 122 12.22 0.33 4.20
CA PRO A 122 11.37 1.39 3.68
C PRO A 122 11.90 2.78 4.01
N LEU A 123 12.19 3.59 2.97
CA LEU A 123 12.73 4.94 3.06
C LEU A 123 11.64 6.00 2.93
N ALA A 124 10.80 5.86 1.91
CA ALA A 124 9.71 6.79 1.65
C ALA A 124 8.50 6.03 1.05
N ALA A 125 7.31 6.42 1.44
CA ALA A 125 6.06 5.86 0.93
C ALA A 125 5.12 6.95 0.44
N LEU A 126 4.36 6.62 -0.61
CA LEU A 126 3.27 7.44 -1.12
C LEU A 126 2.14 6.51 -1.56
N VAL A 127 0.98 6.63 -0.90
CA VAL A 127 -0.26 5.93 -1.27
C VAL A 127 -1.29 6.99 -1.63
N VAL A 128 -1.90 6.86 -2.81
CA VAL A 128 -2.89 7.82 -3.30
C VAL A 128 -4.17 7.10 -3.66
N ASN A 129 -5.26 7.43 -2.96
CA ASN A 129 -6.59 6.99 -3.36
C ASN A 129 -6.95 7.64 -4.72
N LEU A 130 -7.05 6.83 -5.75
CA LEU A 130 -7.26 7.28 -7.12
C LEU A 130 -8.68 7.81 -7.39
N ALA A 131 -9.64 7.47 -6.53
CA ALA A 131 -11.01 7.95 -6.64
C ALA A 131 -11.19 9.35 -6.02
N THR A 132 -10.50 9.62 -4.90
CA THR A 132 -10.70 10.85 -4.12
C THR A 132 -9.56 11.84 -4.23
N GLY A 133 -8.38 11.40 -4.69
CA GLY A 133 -7.16 12.18 -4.70
C GLY A 133 -6.49 12.30 -3.32
N THR A 134 -7.03 11.66 -2.27
CA THR A 134 -6.43 11.66 -0.93
C THR A 134 -5.05 11.02 -0.96
N ARG A 135 -4.07 11.68 -0.35
CA ARG A 135 -2.66 11.30 -0.38
C ARG A 135 -2.15 10.98 1.02
N TYR A 136 -1.53 9.81 1.17
CA TYR A 136 -0.82 9.42 2.38
C TYR A 136 0.67 9.32 2.07
N SER A 137 1.50 9.96 2.85
CA SER A 137 2.95 9.94 2.65
C SER A 137 3.70 9.78 3.97
N ALA A 138 4.83 9.08 3.91
CA ALA A 138 5.75 8.97 5.03
C ALA A 138 7.19 8.93 4.53
N VAL A 139 8.10 9.34 5.41
CA VAL A 139 9.54 9.17 5.25
C VAL A 139 10.08 8.62 6.55
N ARG A 140 11.03 7.71 6.49
CA ARG A 140 11.72 7.14 7.66
C ARG A 140 12.24 8.26 8.56
N GLY A 141 11.77 8.28 9.82
CA GLY A 141 12.08 9.30 10.82
C GLY A 141 11.45 10.67 10.57
N GLY A 142 10.60 10.81 9.54
CA GLY A 142 9.98 12.08 9.15
C GLY A 142 8.50 12.21 9.54
N GLY A 143 7.89 11.14 10.05
CA GLY A 143 6.46 11.08 10.36
C GLY A 143 5.58 10.73 9.17
N ALA A 144 4.29 10.50 9.45
CA ALA A 144 3.25 10.18 8.47
C ALA A 144 2.29 11.35 8.29
N PHE A 145 1.79 11.52 7.05
CA PHE A 145 0.94 12.64 6.66
C PHE A 145 -0.22 12.18 5.77
N ARG A 146 -1.38 12.83 5.96
CA ARG A 146 -2.52 12.76 5.05
C ARG A 146 -2.77 14.16 4.49
N ASP A 147 -2.71 14.31 3.15
CA ASP A 147 -2.86 15.60 2.46
C ASP A 147 -1.98 16.70 3.06
N GLY A 148 -0.72 16.35 3.41
CA GLY A 148 0.26 17.24 4.03
C GLY A 148 0.02 17.56 5.51
N ARG A 149 -0.99 16.98 6.14
CA ARG A 149 -1.26 17.13 7.58
C ARG A 149 -0.74 15.93 8.35
N PRO A 150 0.00 16.12 9.45
CA PRO A 150 0.47 15.00 10.27
C PRO A 150 -0.68 14.13 10.76
N VAL A 151 -0.48 12.83 10.74
CA VAL A 151 -1.45 11.85 11.24
C VAL A 151 -0.83 10.97 12.32
N ARG A 152 -1.68 10.35 13.11
CA ARG A 152 -1.30 9.38 14.14
C ARG A 152 -2.34 8.28 14.23
N VAL A 153 -1.90 7.10 14.60
CA VAL A 153 -2.78 5.97 14.94
C VAL A 153 -3.66 6.30 16.15
N SER A 154 -4.74 5.55 16.33
CA SER A 154 -5.58 5.61 17.52
C SER A 154 -4.86 5.10 18.78
N SER A 155 -5.50 5.16 19.94
CA SER A 155 -4.98 4.63 21.20
C SER A 155 -5.70 3.36 21.68
N VAL A 156 -6.47 2.71 20.81
CA VAL A 156 -7.24 1.51 21.16
C VAL A 156 -6.30 0.32 21.43
N GLN A 157 -6.55 -0.38 22.53
CA GLN A 157 -5.70 -1.48 23.00
C GLN A 157 -6.41 -2.84 23.02
N ARG A 158 -7.74 -2.86 23.01
CA ARG A 158 -8.51 -4.11 23.14
C ARG A 158 -9.37 -4.34 21.90
N PRO A 159 -9.44 -5.56 21.38
CA PRO A 159 -10.32 -5.90 20.27
C PRO A 159 -11.78 -5.47 20.50
N ALA A 160 -12.31 -5.64 21.71
CA ALA A 160 -13.70 -5.29 22.05
C ALA A 160 -14.05 -3.81 21.89
N ASP A 161 -13.05 -2.94 21.76
CA ASP A 161 -13.23 -1.51 21.52
C ASP A 161 -12.89 -1.13 20.06
N ALA A 162 -12.29 -2.05 19.29
CA ALA A 162 -11.68 -1.77 18.01
C ALA A 162 -12.66 -1.83 16.82
N LEU A 163 -12.45 -0.92 15.88
CA LEU A 163 -12.90 -1.04 14.48
C LEU A 163 -11.76 -1.64 13.65
N VAL A 164 -11.97 -2.85 13.11
CA VAL A 164 -10.97 -3.62 12.38
C VAL A 164 -11.34 -3.72 10.89
N VAL A 165 -10.36 -3.61 10.00
CA VAL A 165 -10.54 -3.95 8.58
C VAL A 165 -10.03 -5.37 8.33
N LEU A 166 -10.78 -6.15 7.59
CA LEU A 166 -10.48 -7.53 7.25
C LEU A 166 -10.18 -7.65 5.76
N ASN A 167 -9.07 -8.31 5.44
CA ASN A 167 -8.82 -8.88 4.12
C ASN A 167 -9.14 -10.37 4.16
N GLY A 168 -10.08 -10.80 3.31
CA GLY A 168 -10.61 -12.16 3.39
C GLY A 168 -11.66 -12.35 4.50
N TYR A 169 -12.01 -13.59 4.78
CA TYR A 169 -13.04 -13.94 5.76
C TYR A 169 -12.43 -14.80 6.89
N PRO A 170 -12.51 -14.38 8.14
CA PRO A 170 -11.97 -15.15 9.26
C PRO A 170 -12.85 -16.37 9.57
N SER A 171 -12.24 -17.45 10.02
CA SER A 171 -12.94 -18.67 10.43
C SER A 171 -13.76 -18.49 11.73
N GLN A 172 -13.44 -17.46 12.50
CA GLN A 172 -14.11 -17.13 13.76
C GLN A 172 -14.06 -15.62 14.03
N HIS A 173 -14.90 -15.15 14.94
CA HIS A 173 -14.87 -13.77 15.41
C HIS A 173 -13.63 -13.52 16.29
N LEU A 174 -12.80 -12.52 15.96
CA LEU A 174 -11.55 -12.23 16.66
C LEU A 174 -11.72 -11.22 17.82
N GLY A 175 -12.94 -11.00 18.28
CA GLY A 175 -13.25 -10.15 19.44
C GLY A 175 -13.42 -8.68 19.15
N TRP A 176 -13.36 -8.19 17.89
CA TRP A 176 -13.55 -6.78 17.53
C TRP A 176 -14.95 -6.25 17.88
N ARG A 177 -15.04 -4.94 18.07
CA ARG A 177 -16.32 -4.24 18.24
C ARG A 177 -17.10 -4.13 16.93
N GLN A 178 -16.40 -3.74 15.86
CA GLN A 178 -16.94 -3.61 14.50
C GLN A 178 -15.87 -4.01 13.49
N TYR A 179 -16.31 -4.37 12.28
CA TYR A 179 -15.38 -4.62 11.19
C TYR A 179 -15.83 -3.98 9.88
N ARG A 180 -14.88 -3.89 8.95
CA ARG A 180 -15.08 -3.54 7.54
C ARG A 180 -14.31 -4.53 6.68
N ALA A 181 -14.74 -4.71 5.43
CA ALA A 181 -13.99 -5.34 4.36
C ALA A 181 -14.03 -4.36 3.18
N LEU A 182 -12.95 -3.65 2.94
CA LEU A 182 -12.92 -2.54 2.02
C LEU A 182 -12.27 -2.88 0.68
N GLY A 183 -11.32 -3.83 0.66
CA GLY A 183 -10.81 -4.47 -0.56
C GLY A 183 -9.69 -3.70 -1.27
N ALA A 184 -8.91 -2.91 -0.54
CA ALA A 184 -7.66 -2.29 -0.99
C ALA A 184 -6.71 -2.18 0.21
N THR A 185 -5.76 -3.10 0.31
CA THR A 185 -4.90 -3.27 1.48
C THR A 185 -4.07 -2.04 1.78
N ALA A 186 -3.50 -1.39 0.76
CA ALA A 186 -2.71 -0.18 0.95
C ALA A 186 -3.52 0.95 1.62
N LEU A 187 -4.79 1.14 1.22
CA LEU A 187 -5.67 2.12 1.86
C LEU A 187 -6.15 1.68 3.23
N ASP A 188 -6.36 0.38 3.44
CA ASP A 188 -6.75 -0.15 4.74
C ASP A 188 -5.66 0.12 5.78
N LEU A 189 -4.39 -0.06 5.40
CA LEU A 189 -3.22 0.29 6.23
C LEU A 189 -3.10 1.81 6.44
N CYS A 190 -3.38 2.62 5.41
CA CYS A 190 -3.44 4.09 5.54
C CYS A 190 -4.50 4.53 6.55
N ALA A 191 -5.66 3.86 6.58
CA ALA A 191 -6.72 4.15 7.54
C ALA A 191 -6.34 3.80 8.98
N VAL A 192 -5.45 2.82 9.20
CA VAL A 192 -4.83 2.60 10.51
C VAL A 192 -3.86 3.74 10.85
N ALA A 193 -3.01 4.14 9.90
CA ALA A 193 -2.03 5.20 10.12
C ALA A 193 -2.65 6.55 10.49
N ASP A 194 -3.84 6.88 9.93
CA ASP A 194 -4.55 8.12 10.25
C ASP A 194 -5.56 7.99 11.41
N GLY A 195 -5.67 6.80 12.02
CA GLY A 195 -6.56 6.54 13.15
C GLY A 195 -8.05 6.42 12.79
N SER A 196 -8.39 6.34 11.51
CA SER A 196 -9.78 6.14 11.04
C SER A 196 -10.29 4.74 11.38
N VAL A 197 -9.40 3.75 11.44
CA VAL A 197 -9.62 2.40 11.95
C VAL A 197 -8.49 2.03 12.93
N ASP A 198 -8.67 1.00 13.72
CA ASP A 198 -7.75 0.68 14.80
C ASP A 198 -6.77 -0.44 14.43
N ALA A 199 -7.13 -1.29 13.47
CA ALA A 199 -6.33 -2.42 13.04
C ALA A 199 -6.75 -2.96 11.66
N THR A 200 -5.83 -3.71 11.01
CA THR A 200 -6.15 -4.59 9.89
C THR A 200 -5.75 -6.03 10.22
N VAL A 201 -6.49 -7.00 9.72
CA VAL A 201 -6.15 -8.44 9.83
C VAL A 201 -6.30 -9.09 8.47
N ASP A 202 -5.22 -9.66 7.96
CA ASP A 202 -5.31 -10.54 6.80
C ASP A 202 -5.78 -11.93 7.23
N CYS A 203 -6.92 -12.34 6.68
CA CYS A 203 -7.55 -13.63 6.94
C CYS A 203 -7.36 -14.62 5.78
N ALA A 204 -6.84 -14.16 4.64
CA ALA A 204 -6.66 -15.00 3.46
C ALA A 204 -5.45 -15.96 3.57
N GLY A 205 -4.43 -15.57 4.35
CA GLY A 205 -3.21 -16.34 4.53
C GLY A 205 -2.32 -16.38 3.28
N ASP A 206 -1.08 -15.90 3.41
CA ASP A 206 -0.06 -15.86 2.34
C ASP A 206 -0.58 -15.33 0.99
N ALA A 207 -1.44 -14.30 1.04
CA ALA A 207 -2.06 -13.72 -0.14
C ALA A 207 -1.39 -12.42 -0.60
N LEU A 208 -0.81 -11.64 0.33
CA LEU A 208 -0.35 -10.29 0.04
C LEU A 208 1.12 -10.24 -0.37
N GLY A 209 1.40 -9.53 -1.47
CA GLY A 209 2.74 -9.23 -1.96
C GLY A 209 3.34 -7.99 -1.28
N PRO A 210 4.65 -7.74 -1.42
CA PRO A 210 5.31 -6.57 -0.83
C PRO A 210 4.69 -5.23 -1.26
N TRP A 211 4.12 -5.15 -2.45
CA TRP A 211 3.48 -3.97 -3.01
C TRP A 211 2.17 -3.60 -2.30
N ASP A 212 1.43 -4.59 -1.77
CA ASP A 212 0.20 -4.37 -1.03
C ASP A 212 0.44 -3.68 0.32
N TYR A 213 1.59 -3.97 0.98
CA TYR A 213 1.74 -3.59 2.39
C TYR A 213 2.96 -2.74 2.74
N LEU A 214 4.07 -2.72 1.97
CA LEU A 214 5.29 -2.02 2.40
C LEU A 214 5.11 -0.51 2.56
N GLY A 215 4.30 0.13 1.72
CA GLY A 215 3.94 1.53 1.89
C GLY A 215 3.20 1.77 3.21
N GLY A 216 2.24 0.90 3.52
CA GLY A 216 1.49 0.94 4.76
C GLY A 216 2.32 0.64 6.01
N VAL A 217 3.31 -0.26 5.91
CA VAL A 217 4.25 -0.57 7.01
C VAL A 217 4.99 0.70 7.44
N LEU A 218 5.55 1.46 6.48
CA LEU A 218 6.22 2.73 6.79
C LEU A 218 5.24 3.75 7.36
N LEU A 219 4.07 3.93 6.73
CA LEU A 219 3.05 4.89 7.18
C LEU A 219 2.59 4.62 8.61
N ILE A 220 2.29 3.37 8.95
CA ILE A 220 1.85 2.99 10.31
C ILE A 220 2.97 3.17 11.32
N GLY A 221 4.20 2.74 11.00
CA GLY A 221 5.35 2.91 11.89
C GLY A 221 5.62 4.38 12.20
N GLU A 222 5.62 5.25 11.17
CA GLU A 222 5.82 6.70 11.33
C GLU A 222 4.63 7.41 12.00
N ALA A 223 3.44 6.81 11.98
CA ALA A 223 2.27 7.28 12.71
C ALA A 223 2.23 6.79 14.17
N GLY A 224 3.16 5.92 14.59
CA GLY A 224 3.29 5.39 15.95
C GLY A 224 2.54 4.07 16.19
N GLY A 225 2.09 3.38 15.14
CA GLY A 225 1.48 2.06 15.19
C GLY A 225 2.48 0.92 14.93
N VAL A 226 1.97 -0.28 14.79
CA VAL A 226 2.76 -1.51 14.62
C VAL A 226 2.19 -2.41 13.53
N VAL A 227 3.09 -3.11 12.82
CA VAL A 227 2.74 -4.10 11.80
C VAL A 227 3.64 -5.32 11.98
N ALA A 228 3.07 -6.52 11.90
CA ALA A 228 3.82 -7.77 11.90
C ALA A 228 3.24 -8.77 10.90
N ASP A 229 4.06 -9.68 10.40
CA ASP A 229 3.56 -10.87 9.72
C ASP A 229 3.01 -11.86 10.76
N LEU A 230 1.90 -12.49 10.47
CA LEU A 230 1.21 -13.40 11.40
C LEU A 230 2.13 -14.56 11.86
N ASP A 231 2.99 -15.04 10.98
CA ASP A 231 3.95 -16.12 11.26
C ASP A 231 5.33 -15.61 11.68
N GLY A 232 5.48 -14.30 11.97
CA GLY A 232 6.70 -13.69 12.47
C GLY A 232 7.83 -13.55 11.44
N ARG A 233 7.54 -13.68 10.15
CA ARG A 233 8.53 -13.54 9.07
C ARG A 233 8.85 -12.06 8.81
N PRO A 234 10.06 -11.73 8.30
CA PRO A 234 10.36 -10.36 7.88
C PRO A 234 9.37 -9.85 6.83
N LEU A 235 8.83 -8.64 7.04
CA LEU A 235 7.94 -7.99 6.07
C LEU A 235 8.74 -7.39 4.89
N VAL A 236 9.96 -6.93 5.14
CA VAL A 236 10.82 -6.35 4.11
C VAL A 236 11.57 -7.45 3.39
N GLU A 237 11.00 -7.91 2.30
CA GLU A 237 11.61 -8.90 1.42
C GLU A 237 11.17 -8.62 -0.02
N LEU A 238 12.16 -8.29 -0.89
CA LEU A 238 11.90 -7.81 -2.24
C LEU A 238 11.96 -8.98 -3.25
N GLY A 239 10.93 -9.79 -3.26
CA GLY A 239 10.78 -10.88 -4.22
C GLY A 239 9.37 -10.93 -4.80
N HIS A 240 9.21 -11.02 -6.11
CA HIS A 240 7.89 -11.06 -6.75
C HIS A 240 7.04 -12.26 -6.30
N GLY A 241 7.68 -13.37 -5.91
CA GLY A 241 7.00 -14.55 -5.37
C GLY A 241 6.73 -14.50 -3.86
N VAL A 242 7.21 -13.48 -3.16
CA VAL A 242 7.03 -13.34 -1.71
C VAL A 242 5.57 -13.08 -1.39
N ARG A 243 5.06 -13.78 -0.38
CA ARG A 243 3.73 -13.54 0.18
C ARG A 243 3.80 -13.52 1.70
N ARG A 244 2.97 -12.67 2.30
CA ARG A 244 2.86 -12.46 3.75
C ARG A 244 1.40 -12.39 4.19
N THR A 245 1.22 -12.48 5.48
CA THR A 245 -0.07 -12.34 6.16
C THR A 245 0.05 -11.20 7.19
N PRO A 246 0.10 -9.93 6.76
CA PRO A 246 0.29 -8.82 7.67
C PRO A 246 -0.93 -8.59 8.56
N VAL A 247 -0.64 -8.32 9.83
CA VAL A 247 -1.57 -7.78 10.81
C VAL A 247 -1.04 -6.43 11.25
N SER A 248 -1.88 -5.42 11.29
CA SER A 248 -1.49 -4.09 11.76
C SER A 248 -2.41 -3.60 12.87
N ALA A 249 -1.89 -2.78 13.76
CA ALA A 249 -2.68 -2.20 14.83
C ALA A 249 -2.13 -0.85 15.32
N ALA A 250 -3.01 -0.06 15.92
CA ALA A 250 -2.67 1.19 16.56
C ALA A 250 -1.70 1.00 17.74
N THR A 251 -1.79 -0.13 18.45
CA THR A 251 -0.95 -0.43 19.63
C THR A 251 -0.46 -1.87 19.61
N SER A 252 0.68 -2.13 20.26
CA SER A 252 1.22 -3.49 20.40
C SER A 252 0.27 -4.42 21.12
N GLN A 253 -0.45 -3.92 22.14
CA GLN A 253 -1.42 -4.72 22.88
C GLN A 253 -2.59 -5.19 21.99
N LEU A 254 -3.07 -4.31 21.10
CA LEU A 254 -4.12 -4.68 20.16
C LEU A 254 -3.60 -5.65 19.11
N LEU A 255 -2.38 -5.46 18.61
CA LEU A 255 -1.72 -6.38 17.67
C LEU A 255 -1.62 -7.78 18.25
N ASP A 256 -1.03 -7.93 19.44
CA ASP A 256 -0.82 -9.21 20.11
C ASP A 256 -2.15 -9.95 20.34
N ALA A 257 -3.18 -9.21 20.76
CA ALA A 257 -4.51 -9.80 21.00
C ALA A 257 -5.17 -10.29 19.69
N LEU A 258 -5.06 -9.54 18.59
CA LEU A 258 -5.62 -9.94 17.29
C LEU A 258 -4.85 -11.11 16.67
N MET A 259 -3.51 -11.10 16.73
CA MET A 259 -2.67 -12.21 16.24
C MET A 259 -2.96 -13.50 17.03
N SER A 260 -3.06 -13.42 18.35
CA SER A 260 -3.41 -14.56 19.19
C SER A 260 -4.81 -15.10 18.86
N ALA A 261 -5.80 -14.24 18.64
CA ALA A 261 -7.16 -14.63 18.31
C ALA A 261 -7.26 -15.23 16.89
N ARG A 262 -6.45 -14.72 15.93
CA ARG A 262 -6.42 -15.21 14.54
C ARG A 262 -5.80 -16.62 14.47
N GLY A 263 -4.77 -16.86 15.27
CA GLY A 263 -3.97 -18.07 15.20
C GLY A 263 -3.09 -18.14 13.93
N PRO A 264 -2.19 -19.11 13.83
CA PRO A 264 -1.29 -19.25 12.69
C PRO A 264 -2.06 -19.54 11.39
N THR A 265 -1.41 -19.26 10.25
CA THR A 265 -1.86 -19.73 8.94
C THR A 265 -1.82 -21.26 8.95
N GLY A 266 -2.98 -21.88 8.85
CA GLY A 266 -3.14 -23.35 8.88
C GLY A 266 -2.77 -23.99 7.55
#